data_dda74bb7be6e3806d37d947de783a40b
#
_entry.id   dda74bb7be6e3806d37d947de783a40b
#
_cell.length_a   1.000
_cell.length_b   1.000
_cell.length_c   1.000
_cell.angle_alpha   90.00
_cell.angle_beta   90.00
_cell.angle_gamma   90.00
#
_symmetry.space_group_name_H-M   'P 1'
#
loop_
_entity.id
_entity.type
_entity.pdbx_description
1 polymer ?
#
loop_
_entity_poly.entity_id
_entity_poly.type
_entity_poly.pdbx_seq_one_letter_code
_entity_poly.pdbx_strand_id
1 'polypeptide(L)'
;MTTTINFDEQFAVRQPEIAPSYDRGAAEPPLLAETIGDNLDRTAAAHGDRDALVEYATGRRFTYAQLRAEVDALAHGLLRSGIAKGDRVGIWAPNCAEWMQLQYATAKIGAVLVCINPAYRTHELQYVLVQAGVRLLVAARSFKTSDYAAMIAEVAPDCPGLEQVVLIGSAEWDAMYDRTADPTALAAHQAALDPYDAINIQYTSGTTGNPKGATLSHHNILNNAHVIGEVCRYTERDRICVPVPLFHVFGMVIGNLGATTRGACVVYPAPSFDAAATLSAIAAERCTSLYGVPAMFIAELAVLDANAPGTYDLSSLRTGMMAGSPCPVEVMKQVVDRMGMTEVTIGYGMTETSPISTQTRPDDSLERRVSTVGRVHPHVEIRIADPETGATLPRGVPGEFCTRGYSVMLGYWDQPDKTAEAIDAEGWMHTGDLAVMDADGYVNITGRIKDMLIRGGENIYPREIEEFLFTHPDVLDVQVVGVPDARYGEEIMAWIKLRPGAAELTVDDVRTFATGRLAHYKIPRYVRIVEEFPMTVSGKVRKVEMRRVSTELLGLGDLAAVRYA
;
A
#
# COMPACT_ATOMS: atom_id res chain seq x y z
N MET A 1 -5.59 -64.92 41.97
CA MET A 1 -5.06 -64.12 40.85
C MET A 1 -6.05 -63.02 40.55
N THR A 2 -5.81 -61.85 41.08
CA THR A 2 -6.74 -60.71 40.96
C THR A 2 -6.19 -59.81 39.84
N THR A 3 -6.86 -59.83 38.70
CA THR A 3 -6.44 -59.01 37.54
C THR A 3 -6.95 -57.57 37.75
N THR A 4 -6.03 -56.67 38.04
CA THR A 4 -6.34 -55.24 38.16
C THR A 4 -6.46 -54.69 36.73
N ILE A 5 -7.69 -54.29 36.32
CA ILE A 5 -7.93 -53.62 35.03
C ILE A 5 -7.57 -52.15 35.22
N ASN A 6 -6.56 -51.70 34.49
CA ASN A 6 -6.11 -50.32 34.48
C ASN A 6 -7.08 -49.49 33.59
N PHE A 7 -7.95 -48.64 34.20
CA PHE A 7 -8.97 -47.88 33.55
C PHE A 7 -8.48 -46.57 32.90
N ASP A 8 -7.21 -46.23 33.03
CA ASP A 8 -6.68 -44.90 32.62
C ASP A 8 -6.21 -44.80 31.17
N GLU A 9 -6.19 -45.85 30.37
CA GLU A 9 -5.66 -45.80 29.00
C GLU A 9 -6.72 -45.72 27.89
N GLN A 10 -8.03 -45.76 28.19
CA GLN A 10 -9.06 -45.87 27.14
C GLN A 10 -9.87 -44.61 26.85
N PHE A 11 -9.63 -43.47 27.50
CA PHE A 11 -10.33 -42.21 27.23
C PHE A 11 -9.43 -40.98 27.09
N ALA A 12 -8.26 -41.13 26.56
CA ALA A 12 -7.57 -40.00 25.97
C ALA A 12 -8.29 -39.63 24.65
N VAL A 13 -9.37 -38.81 24.76
CA VAL A 13 -9.91 -38.11 23.61
C VAL A 13 -8.76 -37.25 23.10
N ARG A 14 -8.09 -37.72 22.03
CA ARG A 14 -7.20 -36.84 21.26
C ARG A 14 -8.03 -35.64 20.84
N GLN A 15 -7.82 -34.51 21.50
CA GLN A 15 -8.32 -33.24 20.94
C GLN A 15 -7.83 -33.20 19.50
N PRO A 16 -8.68 -32.86 18.51
CA PRO A 16 -8.22 -32.72 17.14
C PRO A 16 -7.04 -31.75 17.17
N GLU A 17 -5.91 -32.20 16.65
CA GLU A 17 -4.70 -31.40 16.55
C GLU A 17 -5.04 -30.18 15.68
N ILE A 18 -5.18 -29.01 16.30
CA ILE A 18 -5.54 -27.77 15.57
C ILE A 18 -4.35 -27.47 14.66
N ALA A 19 -4.60 -27.43 13.37
CA ALA A 19 -3.56 -27.15 12.37
C ALA A 19 -2.81 -25.84 12.70
N PRO A 20 -1.50 -25.76 12.44
CA PRO A 20 -0.75 -24.52 12.65
C PRO A 20 -1.26 -23.40 11.74
N SER A 21 -1.17 -22.17 12.22
CA SER A 21 -1.42 -20.95 11.44
C SER A 21 -0.27 -20.70 10.47
N TYR A 22 -0.09 -21.60 9.54
CA TYR A 22 0.88 -21.56 8.46
C TYR A 22 0.22 -21.96 7.14
N ASP A 23 0.58 -21.23 6.08
CA ASP A 23 0.17 -21.59 4.74
C ASP A 23 1.27 -21.24 3.73
N ARG A 24 1.26 -21.96 2.60
CA ARG A 24 2.17 -21.74 1.48
C ARG A 24 1.37 -21.63 0.19
N GLY A 25 1.63 -20.55 -0.55
CA GLY A 25 1.01 -20.33 -1.85
C GLY A 25 1.39 -21.37 -2.90
N ALA A 26 0.53 -21.51 -3.89
CA ALA A 26 0.78 -22.39 -5.02
C ALA A 26 2.08 -22.05 -5.75
N ALA A 27 2.65 -23.03 -6.47
CA ALA A 27 3.81 -22.83 -7.34
C ALA A 27 3.43 -22.29 -8.73
N GLU A 28 2.15 -22.02 -8.96
CA GLU A 28 1.61 -21.46 -10.21
C GLU A 28 0.91 -20.11 -9.95
N PRO A 29 0.99 -19.16 -10.91
CA PRO A 29 1.78 -19.20 -12.13
C PRO A 29 3.30 -19.14 -11.85
N PRO A 30 4.17 -19.55 -12.78
CA PRO A 30 5.62 -19.48 -12.58
C PRO A 30 6.07 -18.02 -12.46
N LEU A 31 7.10 -17.78 -11.64
CA LEU A 31 7.70 -16.48 -11.52
C LEU A 31 8.41 -16.07 -12.81
N LEU A 32 8.32 -14.79 -13.17
CA LEU A 32 9.02 -14.19 -14.29
C LEU A 32 10.52 -14.11 -13.96
N ALA A 33 11.34 -14.57 -14.90
CA ALA A 33 12.81 -14.52 -14.84
C ALA A 33 13.38 -13.39 -15.73
N GLU A 34 12.65 -12.28 -15.84
CA GLU A 34 13.00 -11.13 -16.67
C GLU A 34 13.12 -9.86 -15.82
N THR A 35 13.80 -8.85 -16.34
CA THR A 35 13.82 -7.52 -15.73
C THR A 35 12.55 -6.73 -16.08
N ILE A 36 12.32 -5.60 -15.38
CA ILE A 36 11.22 -4.68 -15.70
C ILE A 36 11.36 -4.12 -17.12
N GLY A 37 12.60 -3.85 -17.58
CA GLY A 37 12.86 -3.39 -18.93
C GLY A 37 12.50 -4.42 -19.98
N ASP A 38 12.91 -5.70 -19.77
CA ASP A 38 12.59 -6.81 -20.68
C ASP A 38 11.08 -7.05 -20.76
N ASN A 39 10.38 -6.96 -19.61
CA ASN A 39 8.93 -7.08 -19.56
C ASN A 39 8.23 -6.00 -20.40
N LEU A 40 8.67 -4.74 -20.32
CA LEU A 40 8.13 -3.66 -21.17
C LEU A 40 8.38 -3.95 -22.65
N ASP A 41 9.59 -4.38 -23.02
CA ASP A 41 9.96 -4.68 -24.41
C ASP A 41 9.11 -5.83 -24.98
N ARG A 42 8.95 -6.91 -24.21
CA ARG A 42 8.10 -8.04 -24.57
C ARG A 42 6.63 -7.61 -24.74
N THR A 43 6.13 -6.80 -23.82
CA THR A 43 4.74 -6.32 -23.87
C THR A 43 4.52 -5.36 -25.04
N ALA A 44 5.47 -4.44 -25.29
CA ALA A 44 5.39 -3.54 -26.43
C ALA A 44 5.49 -4.28 -27.78
N ALA A 45 6.25 -5.36 -27.85
CA ALA A 45 6.30 -6.22 -29.04
C ALA A 45 4.98 -6.94 -29.30
N ALA A 46 4.27 -7.36 -28.25
CA ALA A 46 3.00 -8.07 -28.36
C ALA A 46 1.78 -7.14 -28.58
N HIS A 47 1.82 -5.93 -28.00
CA HIS A 47 0.66 -5.03 -27.91
C HIS A 47 0.99 -3.58 -28.32
N GLY A 48 1.93 -3.38 -29.24
CA GLY A 48 2.50 -2.08 -29.60
C GLY A 48 1.49 -0.97 -29.92
N ASP A 49 0.41 -1.29 -30.62
CA ASP A 49 -0.61 -0.35 -31.06
C ASP A 49 -1.71 -0.06 -30.01
N ARG A 50 -1.68 -0.77 -28.87
CA ARG A 50 -2.66 -0.56 -27.80
C ARG A 50 -2.23 0.56 -26.86
N ASP A 51 -3.22 1.25 -26.28
CA ASP A 51 -2.95 2.24 -25.21
C ASP A 51 -2.22 1.55 -24.04
N ALA A 52 -1.09 2.11 -23.65
CA ALA A 52 -0.35 1.72 -22.45
C ALA A 52 -0.62 2.68 -21.28
N LEU A 53 -0.71 3.98 -21.58
CA LEU A 53 -0.88 5.03 -20.61
C LEU A 53 -1.81 6.12 -21.16
N VAL A 54 -2.77 6.53 -20.34
CA VAL A 54 -3.63 7.70 -20.55
C VAL A 54 -3.53 8.63 -19.34
N GLU A 55 -3.19 9.86 -19.57
CA GLU A 55 -3.23 10.94 -18.59
C GLU A 55 -4.49 11.76 -18.85
N TYR A 56 -5.58 11.41 -18.15
CA TYR A 56 -6.92 11.93 -18.46
C TYR A 56 -6.99 13.46 -18.35
N ALA A 57 -6.42 14.03 -17.29
CA ALA A 57 -6.49 15.48 -17.04
C ALA A 57 -5.82 16.33 -18.14
N THR A 58 -4.83 15.80 -18.85
CA THR A 58 -4.11 16.50 -19.94
C THR A 58 -4.49 16.02 -21.33
N GLY A 59 -5.17 14.87 -21.41
CA GLY A 59 -5.50 14.21 -22.66
C GLY A 59 -4.32 13.52 -23.34
N ARG A 60 -3.13 13.48 -22.72
CA ARG A 60 -1.96 12.76 -23.26
C ARG A 60 -2.20 11.27 -23.28
N ARG A 61 -1.77 10.64 -24.36
CA ARG A 61 -1.94 9.21 -24.60
C ARG A 61 -0.67 8.62 -25.19
N PHE A 62 -0.29 7.43 -24.73
CA PHE A 62 0.84 6.69 -25.27
C PHE A 62 0.40 5.25 -25.55
N THR A 63 0.65 4.78 -26.76
CA THR A 63 0.60 3.34 -27.04
C THR A 63 1.81 2.64 -26.43
N TYR A 64 1.81 1.32 -26.34
CA TYR A 64 2.96 0.56 -25.84
C TYR A 64 4.22 0.83 -26.68
N ALA A 65 4.09 0.94 -28.01
CA ALA A 65 5.21 1.29 -28.89
C ALA A 65 5.74 2.69 -28.61
N GLN A 66 4.85 3.66 -28.41
CA GLN A 66 5.24 5.05 -28.08
C GLN A 66 5.86 5.14 -26.68
N LEU A 67 5.25 4.51 -25.68
CA LEU A 67 5.79 4.48 -24.32
C LEU A 67 7.20 3.89 -24.31
N ARG A 68 7.40 2.74 -24.97
CA ARG A 68 8.73 2.12 -25.10
C ARG A 68 9.72 3.06 -25.75
N ALA A 69 9.36 3.72 -26.86
CA ALA A 69 10.26 4.64 -27.56
C ALA A 69 10.67 5.83 -26.68
N GLU A 70 9.76 6.43 -25.91
CA GLU A 70 10.08 7.50 -24.97
C GLU A 70 10.95 6.99 -23.82
N VAL A 71 10.67 5.80 -23.29
CA VAL A 71 11.49 5.16 -22.24
C VAL A 71 12.91 4.90 -22.75
N ASP A 72 13.07 4.36 -23.96
CA ASP A 72 14.37 4.09 -24.56
C ASP A 72 15.17 5.38 -24.76
N ALA A 73 14.53 6.44 -25.26
CA ALA A 73 15.16 7.75 -25.44
C ALA A 73 15.61 8.36 -24.10
N LEU A 74 14.79 8.24 -23.06
CA LEU A 74 15.13 8.72 -21.72
C LEU A 74 16.26 7.88 -21.09
N ALA A 75 16.26 6.56 -21.28
CA ALA A 75 17.33 5.67 -20.81
C ALA A 75 18.68 6.04 -21.44
N HIS A 76 18.72 6.31 -22.75
CA HIS A 76 19.92 6.82 -23.43
C HIS A 76 20.37 8.17 -22.86
N GLY A 77 19.44 9.08 -22.58
CA GLY A 77 19.74 10.36 -21.95
C GLY A 77 20.34 10.23 -20.55
N LEU A 78 19.82 9.30 -19.74
CA LEU A 78 20.40 8.98 -18.42
C LEU A 78 21.83 8.46 -18.55
N LEU A 79 22.09 7.52 -19.46
CA LEU A 79 23.44 7.02 -19.74
C LEU A 79 24.39 8.15 -20.19
N ARG A 80 23.94 9.03 -21.08
CA ARG A 80 24.71 10.20 -21.55
C ARG A 80 25.01 11.18 -20.40
N SER A 81 24.12 11.31 -19.42
CA SER A 81 24.32 12.10 -18.20
C SER A 81 25.23 11.43 -17.17
N GLY A 82 25.81 10.27 -17.51
CA GLY A 82 26.75 9.55 -16.64
C GLY A 82 26.08 8.67 -15.58
N ILE A 83 24.77 8.48 -15.65
CA ILE A 83 24.05 7.55 -14.75
C ILE A 83 24.34 6.11 -15.19
N ALA A 84 24.72 5.27 -14.25
CA ALA A 84 25.10 3.88 -14.47
C ALA A 84 24.30 2.93 -13.57
N LYS A 85 24.45 1.61 -13.78
CA LYS A 85 23.90 0.57 -12.92
C LYS A 85 24.25 0.82 -11.45
N GLY A 86 23.25 0.79 -10.59
CA GLY A 86 23.38 1.00 -9.15
C GLY A 86 23.38 2.48 -8.71
N ASP A 87 23.45 3.45 -9.61
CA ASP A 87 23.26 4.85 -9.26
C ASP A 87 21.81 5.14 -8.86
N ARG A 88 21.61 6.05 -7.92
CA ARG A 88 20.28 6.43 -7.44
C ARG A 88 19.80 7.66 -8.17
N VAL A 89 18.63 7.50 -8.79
CA VAL A 89 17.87 8.56 -9.45
C VAL A 89 16.60 8.85 -8.65
N GLY A 90 16.51 10.05 -8.09
CA GLY A 90 15.32 10.47 -7.35
C GLY A 90 14.21 10.95 -8.27
N ILE A 91 12.97 10.62 -7.95
CA ILE A 91 11.79 11.25 -8.55
C ILE A 91 10.93 11.92 -7.48
N TRP A 92 10.68 13.23 -7.65
CA TRP A 92 9.86 14.03 -6.76
C TRP A 92 8.77 14.77 -7.53
N ALA A 93 7.70 14.06 -7.84
CA ALA A 93 6.62 14.55 -8.67
C ALA A 93 5.27 13.93 -8.27
N PRO A 94 4.14 14.60 -8.55
CA PRO A 94 2.81 13.98 -8.52
C PRO A 94 2.66 12.94 -9.64
N ASN A 95 1.47 12.32 -9.74
CA ASN A 95 1.18 11.40 -10.81
C ASN A 95 1.24 12.12 -12.17
N CYS A 96 2.11 11.64 -13.05
CA CYS A 96 2.30 12.15 -14.40
C CYS A 96 2.93 11.08 -15.30
N ALA A 97 2.87 11.26 -16.60
CA ALA A 97 3.44 10.31 -17.57
C ALA A 97 4.97 10.17 -17.42
N GLU A 98 5.65 11.28 -17.14
CA GLU A 98 7.10 11.33 -16.93
C GLU A 98 7.55 10.44 -15.77
N TRP A 99 6.67 10.29 -14.76
CA TRP A 99 6.93 9.39 -13.64
C TRP A 99 7.07 7.94 -14.12
N MET A 100 6.13 7.48 -14.93
CA MET A 100 6.16 6.11 -15.50
C MET A 100 7.35 5.95 -16.46
N GLN A 101 7.60 6.94 -17.31
CA GLN A 101 8.74 6.92 -18.24
C GLN A 101 10.08 6.77 -17.49
N LEU A 102 10.26 7.54 -16.40
CA LEU A 102 11.49 7.46 -15.61
C LEU A 102 11.62 6.12 -14.88
N GLN A 103 10.51 5.57 -14.37
CA GLN A 103 10.50 4.24 -13.72
C GLN A 103 11.06 3.17 -14.65
N TYR A 104 10.62 3.14 -15.92
CA TYR A 104 11.10 2.14 -16.86
C TYR A 104 12.48 2.48 -17.42
N ALA A 105 12.81 3.76 -17.62
CA ALA A 105 14.12 4.17 -18.12
C ALA A 105 15.24 3.82 -17.14
N THR A 106 15.04 4.09 -15.83
CA THR A 106 15.99 3.68 -14.79
C THR A 106 16.11 2.15 -14.74
N ALA A 107 14.99 1.42 -14.85
CA ALA A 107 15.00 -0.03 -14.85
C ALA A 107 15.78 -0.62 -16.03
N LYS A 108 15.73 -0.02 -17.23
CA LYS A 108 16.47 -0.49 -18.41
C LYS A 108 17.98 -0.34 -18.31
N ILE A 109 18.46 0.58 -17.48
CA ILE A 109 19.91 0.80 -17.29
C ILE A 109 20.43 0.28 -15.94
N GLY A 110 19.54 -0.28 -15.10
CA GLY A 110 19.87 -0.78 -13.77
C GLY A 110 20.14 0.32 -12.73
N ALA A 111 19.69 1.56 -12.99
CA ALA A 111 19.73 2.63 -12.00
C ALA A 111 18.58 2.46 -10.99
N VAL A 112 18.86 2.74 -9.72
CA VAL A 112 17.90 2.55 -8.63
C VAL A 112 16.99 3.78 -8.51
N LEU A 113 15.70 3.63 -8.77
CA LEU A 113 14.74 4.70 -8.62
C LEU A 113 14.42 4.95 -7.15
N VAL A 114 14.63 6.17 -6.66
CA VAL A 114 14.27 6.61 -5.30
C VAL A 114 12.97 7.38 -5.36
N CYS A 115 11.92 6.80 -4.79
CA CYS A 115 10.59 7.38 -4.79
C CYS A 115 10.42 8.37 -3.64
N ILE A 116 10.30 9.66 -3.97
CA ILE A 116 10.22 10.74 -2.98
C ILE A 116 8.77 11.18 -2.82
N ASN A 117 8.30 11.22 -1.58
CA ASN A 117 6.93 11.61 -1.26
C ASN A 117 6.67 13.08 -1.66
N PRO A 118 5.66 13.37 -2.50
CA PRO A 118 5.32 14.73 -2.92
C PRO A 118 4.98 15.72 -1.81
N ALA A 119 4.67 15.23 -0.60
CA ALA A 119 4.38 16.10 0.54
C ALA A 119 5.58 16.44 1.40
N TYR A 120 6.74 15.86 1.13
CA TYR A 120 7.95 16.18 1.90
C TYR A 120 8.28 17.67 1.83
N ARG A 121 8.80 18.19 2.95
CA ARG A 121 9.36 19.53 3.04
C ARG A 121 10.88 19.44 2.98
N THR A 122 11.55 20.55 3.11
CA THR A 122 13.01 20.64 2.96
C THR A 122 13.78 19.66 3.85
N HIS A 123 13.36 19.48 5.10
CA HIS A 123 14.02 18.57 6.04
C HIS A 123 13.95 17.09 5.58
N GLU A 124 12.76 16.61 5.22
CA GLU A 124 12.59 15.23 4.78
C GLU A 124 13.21 15.00 3.39
N LEU A 125 13.12 16.00 2.51
CA LEU A 125 13.76 15.95 1.19
C LEU A 125 15.28 15.81 1.32
N GLN A 126 15.93 16.68 2.11
CA GLN A 126 17.36 16.62 2.38
C GLN A 126 17.78 15.27 2.94
N TYR A 127 17.01 14.77 3.94
CA TYR A 127 17.28 13.46 4.53
C TYR A 127 17.31 12.34 3.48
N VAL A 128 16.28 12.28 2.62
CA VAL A 128 16.18 11.22 1.59
C VAL A 128 17.29 11.35 0.55
N LEU A 129 17.59 12.56 0.08
CA LEU A 129 18.64 12.80 -0.92
C LEU A 129 20.02 12.36 -0.39
N VAL A 130 20.33 12.67 0.85
CA VAL A 130 21.61 12.32 1.49
C VAL A 130 21.67 10.83 1.82
N GLN A 131 20.63 10.28 2.48
CA GLN A 131 20.63 8.90 2.95
C GLN A 131 20.63 7.89 1.80
N ALA A 132 19.87 8.16 0.71
CA ALA A 132 19.92 7.31 -0.47
C ALA A 132 21.16 7.59 -1.35
N GLY A 133 21.85 8.70 -1.16
CA GLY A 133 22.96 9.14 -2.03
C GLY A 133 22.47 9.38 -3.47
N VAL A 134 21.40 10.16 -3.63
CA VAL A 134 20.80 10.47 -4.93
C VAL A 134 21.78 11.30 -5.75
N ARG A 135 22.12 10.84 -6.98
CA ARG A 135 23.00 11.53 -7.92
C ARG A 135 22.26 12.50 -8.85
N LEU A 136 21.11 12.05 -9.38
CA LEU A 136 20.23 12.83 -10.23
C LEU A 136 18.86 12.93 -9.57
N LEU A 137 18.33 14.13 -9.41
CA LEU A 137 16.96 14.38 -8.98
C LEU A 137 16.12 14.89 -10.15
N VAL A 138 15.10 14.14 -10.52
CA VAL A 138 14.03 14.58 -11.44
C VAL A 138 12.85 15.03 -10.60
N ALA A 139 12.39 16.28 -10.80
CA ALA A 139 11.30 16.82 -9.99
C ALA A 139 10.30 17.64 -10.83
N ALA A 140 9.05 17.68 -10.38
CA ALA A 140 8.11 18.70 -10.84
C ALA A 140 8.61 20.08 -10.39
N ARG A 141 8.18 21.16 -11.07
CA ARG A 141 8.54 22.53 -10.65
C ARG A 141 7.84 22.92 -9.35
N SER A 142 6.59 22.51 -9.21
CA SER A 142 5.75 22.79 -8.04
C SER A 142 4.64 21.76 -7.93
N PHE A 143 4.04 21.64 -6.74
CA PHE A 143 2.85 20.82 -6.52
C PHE A 143 2.02 21.39 -5.38
N LYS A 144 0.72 21.65 -5.63
CA LYS A 144 -0.18 22.34 -4.69
C LYS A 144 0.44 23.67 -4.23
N THR A 145 0.68 23.83 -2.93
CA THR A 145 1.28 25.03 -2.33
C THR A 145 2.80 24.99 -2.23
N SER A 146 3.46 23.91 -2.69
CA SER A 146 4.90 23.73 -2.56
C SER A 146 5.61 24.13 -3.85
N ASP A 147 6.57 25.06 -3.76
CA ASP A 147 7.53 25.38 -4.82
C ASP A 147 8.72 24.45 -4.69
N TYR A 148 8.72 23.36 -5.46
CA TYR A 148 9.79 22.36 -5.39
C TYR A 148 11.12 22.90 -5.88
N ALA A 149 11.12 23.78 -6.89
CA ALA A 149 12.34 24.36 -7.39
C ALA A 149 13.05 25.19 -6.32
N ALA A 150 12.30 26.00 -5.55
CA ALA A 150 12.85 26.77 -4.44
C ALA A 150 13.33 25.85 -3.30
N MET A 151 12.56 24.84 -2.93
CA MET A 151 12.94 23.89 -1.88
C MET A 151 14.18 23.07 -2.24
N ILE A 152 14.33 22.66 -3.51
CA ILE A 152 15.53 21.96 -3.98
C ILE A 152 16.74 22.90 -3.93
N ALA A 153 16.60 24.15 -4.36
CA ALA A 153 17.70 25.14 -4.31
C ALA A 153 18.17 25.39 -2.88
N GLU A 154 17.26 25.34 -1.89
CA GLU A 154 17.59 25.47 -0.47
C GLU A 154 18.44 24.30 0.03
N VAL A 155 18.07 23.04 -0.29
CA VAL A 155 18.71 21.86 0.30
C VAL A 155 19.89 21.31 -0.51
N ALA A 156 19.97 21.59 -1.81
CA ALA A 156 21.00 21.03 -2.70
C ALA A 156 22.45 21.28 -2.23
N PRO A 157 22.79 22.46 -1.66
CA PRO A 157 24.14 22.69 -1.14
C PRO A 157 24.59 21.72 -0.04
N ASP A 158 23.61 21.17 0.72
CA ASP A 158 23.83 20.24 1.82
C ASP A 158 23.68 18.76 1.39
N CYS A 159 23.53 18.50 0.09
CA CYS A 159 23.40 17.15 -0.49
C CYS A 159 24.62 16.80 -1.35
N PRO A 160 25.76 16.37 -0.77
CA PRO A 160 27.03 16.24 -1.50
C PRO A 160 27.02 15.18 -2.59
N GLY A 161 26.08 14.23 -2.57
CA GLY A 161 25.88 13.22 -3.62
C GLY A 161 25.05 13.70 -4.81
N LEU A 162 24.34 14.83 -4.68
CA LEU A 162 23.45 15.34 -5.71
C LEU A 162 24.23 16.12 -6.77
N GLU A 163 24.45 15.49 -7.93
CA GLU A 163 25.24 16.06 -9.02
C GLU A 163 24.38 16.85 -10.02
N GLN A 164 23.12 16.43 -10.19
CA GLN A 164 22.22 17.01 -11.20
C GLN A 164 20.80 17.14 -10.66
N VAL A 165 20.13 18.21 -11.08
CA VAL A 165 18.68 18.43 -10.84
C VAL A 165 18.04 18.76 -12.18
N VAL A 166 16.99 18.04 -12.55
CA VAL A 166 16.24 18.26 -13.80
C VAL A 166 14.77 18.45 -13.46
N LEU A 167 14.21 19.58 -13.86
CA LEU A 167 12.80 19.88 -13.63
C LEU A 167 11.97 19.41 -14.83
N ILE A 168 10.94 18.60 -14.57
CA ILE A 168 9.99 18.14 -15.58
C ILE A 168 9.38 19.35 -16.32
N GLY A 169 9.37 19.28 -17.65
CA GLY A 169 8.88 20.35 -18.53
C GLY A 169 9.87 21.51 -18.76
N SER A 170 11.13 21.37 -18.34
CA SER A 170 12.20 22.30 -18.68
C SER A 170 12.92 21.89 -19.97
N ALA A 171 13.73 22.79 -20.53
CA ALA A 171 14.56 22.46 -21.68
C ALA A 171 15.59 21.36 -21.38
N GLU A 172 16.10 21.31 -20.14
CA GLU A 172 16.99 20.26 -19.65
C GLU A 172 16.28 18.90 -19.62
N TRP A 173 15.00 18.87 -19.22
CA TRP A 173 14.18 17.66 -19.27
C TRP A 173 13.98 17.17 -20.70
N ASP A 174 13.62 18.07 -21.64
CA ASP A 174 13.45 17.71 -23.04
C ASP A 174 14.75 17.19 -23.66
N ALA A 175 15.89 17.74 -23.25
CA ALA A 175 17.22 17.30 -23.67
C ALA A 175 17.63 15.94 -23.09
N MET A 176 16.95 15.43 -22.06
CA MET A 176 17.19 14.07 -21.55
C MET A 176 16.75 12.99 -22.53
N TYR A 177 15.83 13.29 -23.47
CA TYR A 177 15.35 12.31 -24.45
C TYR A 177 16.28 12.23 -25.67
N ASP A 178 17.19 11.27 -25.68
CA ASP A 178 18.09 11.03 -26.84
C ASP A 178 17.43 10.04 -27.82
N ARG A 179 16.64 10.60 -28.73
CA ARG A 179 15.94 9.83 -29.78
C ARG A 179 16.83 9.45 -30.97
N THR A 180 18.10 9.84 -30.95
CA THR A 180 19.07 9.59 -32.05
C THR A 180 20.09 8.54 -31.67
N ALA A 181 20.12 8.08 -30.41
CA ALA A 181 21.06 7.09 -29.92
C ALA A 181 20.91 5.74 -30.61
N ASP A 182 22.01 4.99 -30.69
CA ASP A 182 22.01 3.62 -31.21
C ASP A 182 21.27 2.67 -30.25
N PRO A 183 20.16 2.03 -30.64
CA PRO A 183 19.43 1.09 -29.79
C PRO A 183 20.28 -0.09 -29.31
N THR A 184 21.34 -0.47 -30.01
CA THR A 184 22.21 -1.59 -29.62
C THR A 184 22.98 -1.32 -28.33
N ALA A 185 23.29 -0.08 -28.03
CA ALA A 185 23.96 0.31 -26.79
C ALA A 185 23.08 0.04 -25.57
N LEU A 186 21.79 0.39 -25.63
CA LEU A 186 20.83 0.13 -24.54
C LEU A 186 20.60 -1.36 -24.35
N ALA A 187 20.46 -2.12 -25.45
CA ALA A 187 20.31 -3.58 -25.41
C ALA A 187 21.48 -4.28 -24.70
N ALA A 188 22.71 -3.79 -24.91
CA ALA A 188 23.89 -4.31 -24.21
C ALA A 188 23.84 -4.02 -22.70
N HIS A 189 23.36 -2.83 -22.27
CA HIS A 189 23.14 -2.53 -20.86
C HIS A 189 22.07 -3.42 -20.24
N GLN A 190 20.91 -3.60 -20.89
CA GLN A 190 19.85 -4.47 -20.39
C GLN A 190 20.32 -5.93 -20.23
N ALA A 191 21.06 -6.45 -21.20
CA ALA A 191 21.58 -7.82 -21.15
C ALA A 191 22.57 -8.08 -20.02
N ALA A 192 23.12 -7.03 -19.39
CA ALA A 192 24.05 -7.11 -18.24
C ALA A 192 23.32 -7.00 -16.89
N LEU A 193 21.99 -6.86 -16.88
CA LEU A 193 21.18 -6.76 -15.66
C LEU A 193 20.75 -8.13 -15.18
N ASP A 194 20.62 -8.23 -13.84
CA ASP A 194 20.09 -9.41 -13.17
C ASP A 194 18.70 -9.06 -12.58
N PRO A 195 17.67 -9.91 -12.73
CA PRO A 195 16.37 -9.71 -12.08
C PRO A 195 16.44 -9.49 -10.56
N TYR A 196 17.50 -9.96 -9.91
CA TYR A 196 17.73 -9.75 -8.48
C TYR A 196 18.48 -8.47 -8.13
N ASP A 197 18.90 -7.67 -9.12
CA ASP A 197 19.48 -6.35 -8.87
C ASP A 197 18.48 -5.44 -8.15
N ALA A 198 18.99 -4.63 -7.21
CA ALA A 198 18.21 -3.56 -6.58
C ALA A 198 17.79 -2.52 -7.64
N ILE A 199 16.50 -2.19 -7.69
CA ILE A 199 15.96 -1.29 -8.71
C ILE A 199 15.11 -0.17 -8.15
N ASN A 200 14.69 -0.28 -6.89
CA ASN A 200 13.82 0.70 -6.28
C ASN A 200 14.11 0.87 -4.79
N ILE A 201 14.08 2.09 -4.29
CA ILE A 201 14.08 2.43 -2.87
C ILE A 201 12.79 3.19 -2.57
N GLN A 202 12.00 2.63 -1.65
CA GLN A 202 10.74 3.20 -1.19
C GLN A 202 10.87 3.62 0.27
N TYR A 203 10.70 4.91 0.54
CA TYR A 203 10.75 5.40 1.91
C TYR A 203 9.43 5.18 2.63
N THR A 204 9.49 4.44 3.73
CA THR A 204 8.34 4.18 4.60
C THR A 204 8.39 5.08 5.83
N SER A 205 7.24 5.60 6.25
CA SER A 205 7.13 6.35 7.51
C SER A 205 7.28 5.39 8.68
N GLY A 206 8.47 5.35 9.27
CA GLY A 206 8.69 4.64 10.53
C GLY A 206 7.84 5.26 11.64
N THR A 207 7.31 4.41 12.53
CA THR A 207 6.56 4.88 13.71
C THR A 207 7.44 5.59 14.75
N THR A 208 8.77 5.47 14.61
CA THR A 208 9.74 6.03 15.54
C THR A 208 11.01 6.44 14.78
N GLY A 209 11.12 7.72 14.41
CA GLY A 209 12.34 8.27 13.81
C GLY A 209 12.24 8.57 12.31
N ASN A 210 13.38 8.66 11.65
CA ASN A 210 13.48 8.98 10.22
C ASN A 210 12.90 7.87 9.33
N PRO A 211 12.38 8.20 8.15
CA PRO A 211 11.90 7.23 7.17
C PRO A 211 12.99 6.20 6.81
N LYS A 212 12.59 4.94 6.61
CA LYS A 212 13.47 3.85 6.19
C LYS A 212 13.28 3.55 4.70
N GLY A 213 14.36 3.40 3.95
CA GLY A 213 14.33 3.09 2.53
C GLY A 213 14.28 1.58 2.27
N ALA A 214 13.08 1.00 2.08
CA ALA A 214 12.95 -0.39 1.67
C ALA A 214 13.50 -0.58 0.26
N THR A 215 14.45 -1.49 0.09
CA THR A 215 15.14 -1.75 -1.18
C THR A 215 14.53 -2.97 -1.87
N LEU A 216 14.06 -2.78 -3.09
CA LEU A 216 13.34 -3.79 -3.86
C LEU A 216 14.07 -4.10 -5.16
N SER A 217 14.05 -5.37 -5.58
CA SER A 217 14.62 -5.83 -6.85
C SER A 217 13.59 -5.85 -7.97
N HIS A 218 14.03 -5.98 -9.23
CA HIS A 218 13.15 -6.28 -10.34
C HIS A 218 12.29 -7.52 -10.02
N HIS A 219 12.93 -8.59 -9.52
CA HIS A 219 12.28 -9.85 -9.21
C HIS A 219 11.16 -9.71 -8.18
N ASN A 220 11.40 -8.92 -7.11
CA ASN A 220 10.38 -8.69 -6.08
C ASN A 220 9.12 -8.04 -6.67
N ILE A 221 9.29 -6.83 -7.24
CA ILE A 221 8.13 -5.99 -7.61
C ILE A 221 7.47 -6.42 -8.90
N LEU A 222 8.23 -6.91 -9.90
CA LEU A 222 7.65 -7.38 -11.15
C LEU A 222 6.79 -8.63 -10.94
N ASN A 223 7.29 -9.60 -10.16
CA ASN A 223 6.54 -10.82 -9.87
C ASN A 223 5.31 -10.56 -9.00
N ASN A 224 5.39 -9.65 -8.02
CA ASN A 224 4.22 -9.30 -7.23
C ASN A 224 3.14 -8.65 -8.10
N ALA A 225 3.54 -7.73 -8.99
CA ALA A 225 2.65 -7.13 -9.98
C ALA A 225 2.02 -8.18 -10.93
N HIS A 226 2.83 -9.14 -11.40
CA HIS A 226 2.37 -10.25 -12.25
C HIS A 226 1.29 -11.10 -11.57
N VAL A 227 1.53 -11.52 -10.32
CA VAL A 227 0.58 -12.31 -9.52
C VAL A 227 -0.71 -11.52 -9.26
N ILE A 228 -0.61 -10.22 -8.93
CA ILE A 228 -1.80 -9.37 -8.73
C ILE A 228 -2.62 -9.28 -10.02
N GLY A 229 -1.96 -9.08 -11.16
CA GLY A 229 -2.62 -9.07 -12.48
C GLY A 229 -3.35 -10.37 -12.78
N GLU A 230 -2.79 -11.52 -12.37
CA GLU A 230 -3.44 -12.83 -12.48
C GLU A 230 -4.67 -12.92 -11.60
N VAL A 231 -4.54 -12.57 -10.30
CA VAL A 231 -5.66 -12.62 -9.35
C VAL A 231 -6.81 -11.69 -9.78
N CYS A 232 -6.50 -10.48 -10.26
CA CYS A 232 -7.50 -9.55 -10.79
C CYS A 232 -8.00 -9.92 -12.19
N ARG A 233 -7.49 -11.01 -12.80
CA ARG A 233 -7.85 -11.51 -14.14
C ARG A 233 -7.68 -10.45 -15.21
N TYR A 234 -6.56 -9.69 -15.15
CA TYR A 234 -6.27 -8.67 -16.16
C TYR A 234 -5.84 -9.29 -17.48
N THR A 235 -6.28 -8.66 -18.54
CA THR A 235 -5.92 -8.93 -19.93
C THR A 235 -5.52 -7.63 -20.62
N GLU A 236 -5.07 -7.72 -21.85
CA GLU A 236 -4.74 -6.57 -22.70
C GLU A 236 -5.95 -5.66 -23.01
N ARG A 237 -7.16 -6.08 -22.63
CA ARG A 237 -8.40 -5.29 -22.81
C ARG A 237 -8.74 -4.41 -21.64
N ASP A 238 -8.09 -4.65 -20.50
CA ASP A 238 -8.38 -3.91 -19.28
C ASP A 238 -7.79 -2.50 -19.30
N ARG A 239 -8.49 -1.59 -18.65
CA ARG A 239 -8.08 -0.21 -18.42
C ARG A 239 -8.17 0.06 -16.92
N ILE A 240 -7.04 0.34 -16.31
CA ILE A 240 -6.88 0.40 -14.86
C ILE A 240 -6.79 1.85 -14.43
N CYS A 241 -7.79 2.36 -13.73
CA CYS A 241 -7.77 3.68 -13.13
C CYS A 241 -6.89 3.67 -11.87
N VAL A 242 -5.86 4.53 -11.86
CA VAL A 242 -4.82 4.60 -10.82
C VAL A 242 -4.80 6.00 -10.20
N PRO A 243 -5.76 6.34 -9.31
CA PRO A 243 -5.75 7.61 -8.58
C PRO A 243 -4.78 7.60 -7.40
N VAL A 244 -4.29 6.43 -7.00
CA VAL A 244 -3.32 6.27 -5.91
C VAL A 244 -1.95 6.83 -6.31
N PRO A 245 -1.16 7.35 -5.34
CA PRO A 245 0.12 7.98 -5.63
C PRO A 245 1.17 7.02 -6.21
N LEU A 246 1.87 7.46 -7.27
CA LEU A 246 2.93 6.68 -7.92
C LEU A 246 4.20 6.54 -7.07
N PHE A 247 4.47 7.47 -6.15
CA PHE A 247 5.61 7.35 -5.23
C PHE A 247 5.47 6.19 -4.24
N HIS A 248 4.31 5.57 -4.16
CA HIS A 248 4.01 4.42 -3.31
C HIS A 248 3.89 3.15 -4.15
N VAL A 249 4.27 1.99 -3.58
CA VAL A 249 4.17 0.67 -4.24
C VAL A 249 2.77 0.37 -4.78
N PHE A 250 1.71 0.93 -4.21
CA PHE A 250 0.35 0.77 -4.73
C PHE A 250 0.22 1.36 -6.15
N GLY A 251 0.75 2.57 -6.38
CA GLY A 251 0.72 3.20 -7.71
C GLY A 251 1.74 2.58 -8.67
N MET A 252 3.01 2.54 -8.27
CA MET A 252 4.08 2.16 -9.20
C MET A 252 4.19 0.64 -9.45
N VAL A 253 3.91 -0.21 -8.45
CA VAL A 253 3.97 -1.67 -8.62
C VAL A 253 2.61 -2.19 -9.06
N ILE A 254 1.58 -2.05 -8.21
CA ILE A 254 0.26 -2.61 -8.52
C ILE A 254 -0.36 -1.92 -9.74
N GLY A 255 -0.21 -0.58 -9.84
CA GLY A 255 -0.71 0.21 -10.97
C GLY A 255 0.12 -0.03 -12.23
N ASN A 256 1.33 0.54 -12.30
CA ASN A 256 2.12 0.56 -13.53
C ASN A 256 2.57 -0.84 -13.95
N LEU A 257 3.30 -1.57 -13.07
CA LEU A 257 3.81 -2.90 -13.44
C LEU A 257 2.68 -3.92 -13.57
N GLY A 258 1.63 -3.85 -12.72
CA GLY A 258 0.47 -4.74 -12.82
C GLY A 258 -0.24 -4.64 -14.18
N ALA A 259 -0.36 -3.43 -14.72
CA ALA A 259 -0.92 -3.21 -16.05
C ALA A 259 0.02 -3.74 -17.15
N THR A 260 1.29 -3.35 -17.12
CA THR A 260 2.23 -3.68 -18.19
C THR A 260 2.53 -5.17 -18.29
N THR A 261 2.54 -5.92 -17.18
CA THR A 261 2.71 -7.38 -17.21
C THR A 261 1.60 -8.10 -18.00
N ARG A 262 0.45 -7.43 -18.22
CA ARG A 262 -0.74 -7.96 -18.90
C ARG A 262 -1.08 -7.24 -20.21
N GLY A 263 -0.32 -6.23 -20.61
CA GLY A 263 -0.64 -5.42 -21.79
C GLY A 263 -1.87 -4.52 -21.59
N ALA A 264 -2.30 -4.29 -20.35
CA ALA A 264 -3.43 -3.44 -19.98
C ALA A 264 -3.05 -1.95 -20.00
N CYS A 265 -4.05 -1.06 -20.10
CA CYS A 265 -3.84 0.37 -20.10
C CYS A 265 -3.89 0.95 -18.69
N VAL A 266 -2.93 1.80 -18.33
CA VAL A 266 -2.98 2.62 -17.11
C VAL A 266 -3.69 3.94 -17.41
N VAL A 267 -4.59 4.36 -16.53
CA VAL A 267 -5.28 5.65 -16.63
C VAL A 267 -5.01 6.45 -15.35
N TYR A 268 -4.29 7.58 -15.48
CA TYR A 268 -4.11 8.54 -14.39
C TYR A 268 -5.22 9.59 -14.47
N PRO A 269 -6.17 9.63 -13.52
CA PRO A 269 -7.29 10.58 -13.58
C PRO A 269 -6.87 12.03 -13.36
N ALA A 270 -5.92 12.26 -12.44
CA ALA A 270 -5.40 13.57 -12.07
C ALA A 270 -4.00 13.45 -11.45
N PRO A 271 -3.26 14.56 -11.26
CA PRO A 271 -1.95 14.56 -10.59
C PRO A 271 -1.98 14.11 -9.11
N SER A 272 -3.14 14.21 -8.47
CA SER A 272 -3.43 13.66 -7.13
C SER A 272 -4.86 13.19 -7.08
N PHE A 273 -5.20 12.39 -6.07
CA PHE A 273 -6.57 11.93 -5.91
C PHE A 273 -7.57 13.09 -5.89
N ASP A 274 -8.58 12.97 -6.73
CA ASP A 274 -9.81 13.77 -6.79
C ASP A 274 -10.95 12.83 -7.18
N ALA A 275 -11.96 12.71 -6.32
CA ALA A 275 -13.02 11.72 -6.48
C ALA A 275 -13.86 11.98 -7.75
N ALA A 276 -14.18 13.25 -8.05
CA ALA A 276 -14.97 13.59 -9.23
C ALA A 276 -14.18 13.36 -10.53
N ALA A 277 -12.90 13.74 -10.54
CA ALA A 277 -12.01 13.48 -11.67
C ALA A 277 -11.80 11.96 -11.88
N THR A 278 -11.71 11.17 -10.80
CA THR A 278 -11.61 9.71 -10.87
C THR A 278 -12.84 9.11 -11.53
N LEU A 279 -14.04 9.44 -11.07
CA LEU A 279 -15.29 8.96 -11.65
C LEU A 279 -15.47 9.40 -13.11
N SER A 280 -15.07 10.63 -13.43
CA SER A 280 -15.10 11.15 -14.81
C SER A 280 -14.15 10.39 -15.73
N ALA A 281 -12.93 10.11 -15.26
CA ALA A 281 -11.95 9.33 -16.01
C ALA A 281 -12.43 7.89 -16.24
N ILE A 282 -13.04 7.25 -15.23
CA ILE A 282 -13.61 5.90 -15.36
C ILE A 282 -14.67 5.88 -16.46
N ALA A 283 -15.60 6.84 -16.44
CA ALA A 283 -16.68 6.93 -17.42
C ALA A 283 -16.15 7.20 -18.85
N ALA A 284 -15.26 8.19 -19.00
CA ALA A 284 -14.73 8.59 -20.29
C ALA A 284 -13.82 7.55 -20.92
N GLU A 285 -12.93 6.96 -20.12
CA GLU A 285 -11.95 5.97 -20.58
C GLU A 285 -12.46 4.53 -20.48
N ARG A 286 -13.71 4.34 -20.01
CA ARG A 286 -14.32 3.02 -19.80
C ARG A 286 -13.41 2.09 -19.01
N CYS A 287 -12.91 2.58 -17.87
CA CYS A 287 -12.02 1.79 -17.02
C CYS A 287 -12.74 0.55 -16.50
N THR A 288 -12.03 -0.59 -16.52
CA THR A 288 -12.55 -1.88 -16.06
C THR A 288 -12.14 -2.19 -14.63
N SER A 289 -11.18 -1.44 -14.12
CA SER A 289 -10.60 -1.60 -12.78
C SER A 289 -10.34 -0.25 -12.13
N LEU A 290 -10.51 -0.20 -10.81
CA LEU A 290 -10.20 0.97 -9.98
C LEU A 290 -9.40 0.54 -8.75
N TYR A 291 -8.32 1.26 -8.46
CA TYR A 291 -7.54 1.12 -7.24
C TYR A 291 -7.81 2.26 -6.27
N GLY A 292 -7.86 1.95 -4.99
CA GLY A 292 -8.00 2.98 -3.97
C GLY A 292 -7.75 2.48 -2.56
N VAL A 293 -7.48 3.42 -1.66
CA VAL A 293 -7.59 3.19 -0.22
C VAL A 293 -9.04 3.43 0.20
N PRO A 294 -9.52 2.89 1.35
CA PRO A 294 -10.90 3.05 1.77
C PRO A 294 -11.43 4.50 1.75
N ALA A 295 -10.63 5.47 2.19
CA ALA A 295 -11.00 6.88 2.18
C ALA A 295 -11.29 7.43 0.77
N MET A 296 -10.62 6.90 -0.27
CA MET A 296 -10.89 7.28 -1.66
C MET A 296 -12.25 6.76 -2.10
N PHE A 297 -12.55 5.49 -1.86
CA PHE A 297 -13.87 4.92 -2.18
C PHE A 297 -15.01 5.61 -1.42
N ILE A 298 -14.80 5.95 -0.14
CA ILE A 298 -15.78 6.73 0.64
C ILE A 298 -16.05 8.08 -0.03
N ALA A 299 -15.01 8.78 -0.49
CA ALA A 299 -15.14 10.07 -1.17
C ALA A 299 -15.83 9.92 -2.53
N GLU A 300 -15.52 8.88 -3.29
CA GLU A 300 -16.17 8.57 -4.57
C GLU A 300 -17.67 8.25 -4.40
N LEU A 301 -18.01 7.44 -3.40
CA LEU A 301 -19.40 7.15 -3.03
C LEU A 301 -20.15 8.43 -2.62
N ALA A 302 -19.52 9.34 -1.88
CA ALA A 302 -20.10 10.62 -1.51
C ALA A 302 -20.34 11.53 -2.73
N VAL A 303 -19.45 11.51 -3.74
CA VAL A 303 -19.69 12.21 -5.02
C VAL A 303 -20.87 11.60 -5.77
N LEU A 304 -21.02 10.26 -5.77
CA LEU A 304 -22.19 9.61 -6.38
C LEU A 304 -23.50 10.01 -5.67
N ASP A 305 -23.48 10.17 -4.33
CA ASP A 305 -24.64 10.61 -3.56
C ASP A 305 -25.04 12.07 -3.84
N ALA A 306 -24.06 12.92 -4.11
CA ALA A 306 -24.27 14.35 -4.39
C ALA A 306 -24.74 14.63 -5.82
N ASN A 307 -24.76 13.64 -6.71
CA ASN A 307 -25.09 13.80 -8.13
C ASN A 307 -26.32 12.95 -8.52
N ALA A 308 -26.97 13.33 -9.62
CA ALA A 308 -28.09 12.54 -10.14
C ALA A 308 -27.64 11.13 -10.56
N PRO A 309 -28.46 10.09 -10.34
CA PRO A 309 -28.15 8.76 -10.82
C PRO A 309 -27.83 8.73 -12.32
N GLY A 310 -26.74 8.06 -12.71
CA GLY A 310 -26.29 7.99 -14.11
C GLY A 310 -25.42 9.17 -14.58
N THR A 311 -25.07 10.12 -13.71
CA THR A 311 -24.11 11.18 -14.04
C THR A 311 -22.77 10.62 -14.50
N TYR A 312 -22.33 9.53 -13.90
CA TYR A 312 -21.11 8.81 -14.28
C TYR A 312 -21.48 7.41 -14.78
N ASP A 313 -21.05 7.05 -15.99
CA ASP A 313 -21.20 5.68 -16.51
C ASP A 313 -20.09 4.78 -15.97
N LEU A 314 -20.41 4.03 -14.92
CA LEU A 314 -19.50 3.08 -14.29
C LEU A 314 -19.69 1.63 -14.79
N SER A 315 -20.51 1.40 -15.80
CA SER A 315 -20.89 0.07 -16.29
C SER A 315 -19.72 -0.78 -16.81
N SER A 316 -18.57 -0.16 -17.09
CA SER A 316 -17.35 -0.86 -17.48
C SER A 316 -16.57 -1.43 -16.31
N LEU A 317 -16.75 -0.92 -15.08
CA LEU A 317 -16.06 -1.43 -13.91
C LEU A 317 -16.49 -2.87 -13.60
N ARG A 318 -15.53 -3.72 -13.29
CA ARG A 318 -15.76 -5.10 -12.82
C ARG A 318 -14.90 -5.45 -11.60
N THR A 319 -13.66 -4.96 -11.55
CA THR A 319 -12.64 -5.39 -10.60
C THR A 319 -11.82 -4.21 -10.07
N GLY A 320 -10.83 -4.50 -9.27
CA GLY A 320 -9.88 -3.58 -8.69
C GLY A 320 -9.42 -4.04 -7.32
N MET A 321 -8.80 -3.13 -6.60
CA MET A 321 -8.29 -3.43 -5.26
C MET A 321 -8.54 -2.29 -4.30
N MET A 322 -9.10 -2.63 -3.13
CA MET A 322 -9.09 -1.77 -1.96
C MET A 322 -7.99 -2.26 -1.02
N ALA A 323 -7.03 -1.41 -0.67
CA ALA A 323 -5.87 -1.80 0.11
C ALA A 323 -5.25 -0.61 0.86
N GLY A 324 -4.17 -0.86 1.61
CA GLY A 324 -3.33 0.17 2.25
C GLY A 324 -3.76 0.60 3.65
N SER A 325 -5.00 0.31 4.04
CA SER A 325 -5.52 0.45 5.41
C SER A 325 -6.67 -0.56 5.63
N PRO A 326 -7.18 -0.73 6.85
CA PRO A 326 -8.34 -1.59 7.08
C PRO A 326 -9.52 -1.21 6.17
N CYS A 327 -10.06 -2.19 5.46
CA CYS A 327 -11.16 -2.01 4.51
C CYS A 327 -12.49 -2.27 5.24
N PRO A 328 -13.35 -1.23 5.44
CA PRO A 328 -14.63 -1.42 6.12
C PRO A 328 -15.58 -2.27 5.29
N VAL A 329 -16.19 -3.28 5.91
CA VAL A 329 -17.10 -4.24 5.25
C VAL A 329 -18.24 -3.51 4.52
N GLU A 330 -18.85 -2.51 5.16
CA GLU A 330 -19.98 -1.78 4.59
C GLU A 330 -19.56 -0.90 3.38
N VAL A 331 -18.35 -0.35 3.38
CA VAL A 331 -17.81 0.37 2.22
C VAL A 331 -17.59 -0.60 1.05
N MET A 332 -17.02 -1.78 1.31
CA MET A 332 -16.83 -2.81 0.30
C MET A 332 -18.14 -3.24 -0.35
N LYS A 333 -19.20 -3.47 0.45
CA LYS A 333 -20.54 -3.81 -0.06
C LYS A 333 -21.08 -2.71 -0.98
N GLN A 334 -20.98 -1.44 -0.56
CA GLN A 334 -21.44 -0.31 -1.38
C GLN A 334 -20.65 -0.19 -2.69
N VAL A 335 -19.35 -0.45 -2.69
CA VAL A 335 -18.52 -0.47 -3.91
C VAL A 335 -19.00 -1.56 -4.88
N VAL A 336 -19.30 -2.77 -4.37
CA VAL A 336 -19.87 -3.85 -5.19
C VAL A 336 -21.23 -3.46 -5.77
N ASP A 337 -22.13 -2.96 -4.93
CA ASP A 337 -23.54 -2.74 -5.32
C ASP A 337 -23.72 -1.49 -6.19
N ARG A 338 -22.98 -0.40 -5.90
CA ARG A 338 -23.23 0.93 -6.50
C ARG A 338 -22.24 1.29 -7.60
N MET A 339 -21.02 0.76 -7.53
CA MET A 339 -19.98 0.99 -8.56
C MET A 339 -19.85 -0.21 -9.52
N GLY A 340 -20.56 -1.31 -9.29
CA GLY A 340 -20.53 -2.49 -10.16
C GLY A 340 -19.26 -3.32 -10.08
N MET A 341 -18.40 -3.10 -9.07
CA MET A 341 -17.12 -3.80 -8.92
C MET A 341 -17.31 -5.19 -8.30
N THR A 342 -18.02 -6.06 -9.02
CA THR A 342 -18.39 -7.39 -8.51
C THR A 342 -17.21 -8.33 -8.27
N GLU A 343 -16.05 -8.03 -8.82
CA GLU A 343 -14.79 -8.77 -8.66
C GLU A 343 -13.73 -7.97 -7.87
N VAL A 344 -14.14 -6.94 -7.11
CA VAL A 344 -13.19 -6.16 -6.28
C VAL A 344 -12.52 -7.05 -5.25
N THR A 345 -11.23 -6.84 -5.01
CA THR A 345 -10.42 -7.60 -4.07
C THR A 345 -9.89 -6.72 -2.94
N ILE A 346 -9.55 -7.33 -1.82
CA ILE A 346 -8.73 -6.73 -0.76
C ILE A 346 -7.34 -7.34 -0.85
N GLY A 347 -6.30 -6.50 -0.92
CA GLY A 347 -4.91 -6.92 -0.84
C GLY A 347 -4.26 -6.45 0.46
N TYR A 348 -3.50 -7.32 1.12
CA TYR A 348 -2.74 -6.99 2.31
C TYR A 348 -1.24 -7.23 2.13
N GLY A 349 -0.48 -6.31 2.66
CA GLY A 349 0.96 -6.33 2.73
C GLY A 349 1.53 -4.94 2.99
N MET A 350 2.81 -4.78 2.77
CA MET A 350 3.56 -3.57 3.09
C MET A 350 4.65 -3.34 2.04
N THR A 351 5.26 -2.16 2.02
CA THR A 351 6.33 -1.83 1.07
C THR A 351 7.43 -2.89 1.08
N GLU A 352 7.80 -3.35 2.27
CA GLU A 352 8.81 -4.37 2.52
C GLU A 352 8.45 -5.77 1.97
N THR A 353 7.23 -5.95 1.46
CA THR A 353 6.76 -7.20 0.85
C THR A 353 6.28 -7.05 -0.60
N SER A 354 6.59 -5.94 -1.28
CA SER A 354 6.58 -5.72 -2.75
C SER A 354 5.25 -5.53 -3.51
N PRO A 355 4.07 -5.18 -2.99
CA PRO A 355 3.70 -5.05 -1.59
C PRO A 355 2.80 -6.16 -1.04
N ILE A 356 2.21 -7.07 -1.87
CA ILE A 356 1.10 -7.94 -1.46
C ILE A 356 1.58 -9.33 -1.04
N SER A 357 1.20 -9.74 0.18
CA SER A 357 1.42 -11.10 0.70
C SER A 357 0.17 -11.96 0.65
N THR A 358 -1.02 -11.37 0.87
CA THR A 358 -2.32 -12.05 0.78
C THR A 358 -3.32 -11.21 -0.01
N GLN A 359 -4.26 -11.86 -0.68
CA GLN A 359 -5.31 -11.19 -1.45
C GLN A 359 -6.56 -12.05 -1.49
N THR A 360 -7.75 -11.43 -1.40
CA THR A 360 -9.02 -12.09 -1.72
C THR A 360 -9.12 -12.33 -3.22
N ARG A 361 -9.91 -13.32 -3.63
CA ARG A 361 -10.05 -13.70 -5.04
C ARG A 361 -11.46 -13.38 -5.55
N PRO A 362 -11.64 -13.10 -6.86
CA PRO A 362 -12.96 -12.82 -7.44
C PRO A 362 -14.00 -13.91 -7.23
N ASP A 363 -13.57 -15.16 -7.12
CA ASP A 363 -14.41 -16.34 -6.87
C ASP A 363 -14.63 -16.68 -5.39
N ASP A 364 -14.00 -15.95 -4.47
CA ASP A 364 -14.34 -16.04 -3.05
C ASP A 364 -15.78 -15.52 -2.82
N SER A 365 -16.49 -16.07 -1.83
CA SER A 365 -17.79 -15.54 -1.45
C SER A 365 -17.73 -14.05 -1.10
N LEU A 366 -18.82 -13.32 -1.31
CA LEU A 366 -18.86 -11.89 -0.96
C LEU A 366 -18.43 -11.64 0.49
N GLU A 367 -18.89 -12.49 1.42
CA GLU A 367 -18.51 -12.42 2.83
C GLU A 367 -16.98 -12.47 2.99
N ARG A 368 -16.32 -13.47 2.40
CA ARG A 368 -14.85 -13.61 2.45
C ARG A 368 -14.13 -12.41 1.83
N ARG A 369 -14.62 -11.91 0.69
CA ARG A 369 -14.01 -10.79 -0.02
C ARG A 369 -14.11 -9.45 0.71
N VAL A 370 -15.13 -9.25 1.54
CA VAL A 370 -15.34 -7.99 2.25
C VAL A 370 -14.88 -8.01 3.71
N SER A 371 -14.63 -9.19 4.29
CA SER A 371 -14.29 -9.33 5.72
C SER A 371 -12.89 -9.86 6.01
N THR A 372 -12.16 -10.35 5.00
CA THR A 372 -10.80 -10.88 5.17
C THR A 372 -9.82 -10.17 4.23
N VAL A 373 -8.52 -10.35 4.47
CA VAL A 373 -7.47 -9.96 3.53
C VAL A 373 -7.06 -11.11 2.60
N GLY A 374 -7.91 -12.14 2.51
CA GLY A 374 -7.76 -13.26 1.61
C GLY A 374 -6.74 -14.30 2.08
N ARG A 375 -6.21 -15.04 1.11
CA ARG A 375 -5.25 -16.13 1.29
C ARG A 375 -3.89 -15.75 0.71
N VAL A 376 -2.87 -16.51 1.08
CA VAL A 376 -1.50 -16.33 0.65
C VAL A 376 -1.36 -16.29 -0.89
N HIS A 377 -0.49 -15.40 -1.38
CA HIS A 377 -0.10 -15.31 -2.78
C HIS A 377 0.73 -16.51 -3.22
N PRO A 378 0.71 -16.88 -4.51
CA PRO A 378 1.64 -17.86 -5.08
C PRO A 378 3.09 -17.56 -4.72
N HIS A 379 3.88 -18.61 -4.46
CA HIS A 379 5.30 -18.55 -4.09
C HIS A 379 5.64 -17.79 -2.81
N VAL A 380 4.65 -17.47 -1.99
CA VAL A 380 4.80 -16.81 -0.69
C VAL A 380 4.43 -17.80 0.41
N GLU A 381 5.06 -17.69 1.55
CA GLU A 381 4.71 -18.38 2.77
C GLU A 381 4.26 -17.36 3.81
N ILE A 382 3.24 -17.71 4.60
CA ILE A 382 2.76 -16.89 5.71
C ILE A 382 2.62 -17.73 6.97
N ARG A 383 2.83 -17.10 8.12
CA ARG A 383 2.52 -17.69 9.42
C ARG A 383 1.96 -16.63 10.37
N ILE A 384 1.17 -17.08 11.34
CA ILE A 384 0.82 -16.28 12.51
C ILE A 384 1.68 -16.77 13.66
N ALA A 385 2.54 -15.90 14.18
CA ALA A 385 3.52 -16.24 15.20
C ALA A 385 3.20 -15.55 16.54
N ASP A 386 3.58 -16.19 17.61
CA ASP A 386 3.59 -15.58 18.93
C ASP A 386 4.63 -14.44 18.95
N PRO A 387 4.23 -13.19 19.28
CA PRO A 387 5.13 -12.04 19.22
C PRO A 387 6.34 -12.12 20.19
N GLU A 388 6.25 -12.93 21.26
CA GLU A 388 7.31 -13.03 22.28
C GLU A 388 8.28 -14.17 21.96
N THR A 389 7.75 -15.32 21.52
CA THR A 389 8.54 -16.53 21.31
C THR A 389 8.89 -16.81 19.86
N GLY A 390 8.21 -16.17 18.91
CA GLY A 390 8.34 -16.43 17.47
C GLY A 390 7.72 -17.77 17.02
N ALA A 391 7.13 -18.55 17.93
CA ALA A 391 6.55 -19.85 17.62
C ALA A 391 5.27 -19.69 16.78
N THR A 392 5.09 -20.56 15.76
CA THR A 392 3.84 -20.57 14.97
C THR A 392 2.68 -20.99 15.85
N LEU A 393 1.61 -20.18 15.90
CA LEU A 393 0.42 -20.39 16.68
C LEU A 393 -0.57 -21.34 15.99
N PRO A 394 -1.51 -21.96 16.73
CA PRO A 394 -2.63 -22.71 16.16
C PRO A 394 -3.57 -21.79 15.35
N ARG A 395 -4.28 -22.34 14.35
CA ARG A 395 -5.32 -21.59 13.62
C ARG A 395 -6.40 -21.08 14.57
N GLY A 396 -6.90 -19.88 14.32
CA GLY A 396 -7.87 -19.18 15.17
C GLY A 396 -7.27 -18.41 16.35
N VAL A 397 -5.96 -18.55 16.61
CA VAL A 397 -5.27 -17.82 17.67
C VAL A 397 -4.61 -16.56 17.09
N PRO A 398 -4.87 -15.37 17.68
CA PRO A 398 -4.24 -14.11 17.23
C PRO A 398 -2.74 -14.09 17.51
N GLY A 399 -1.96 -13.57 16.58
CA GLY A 399 -0.52 -13.35 16.72
C GLY A 399 0.03 -12.44 15.64
N GLU A 400 1.36 -12.31 15.57
CA GLU A 400 2.01 -11.50 14.55
C GLU A 400 1.93 -12.18 13.17
N PHE A 401 1.53 -11.42 12.15
CA PHE A 401 1.62 -11.87 10.77
C PHE A 401 3.07 -11.80 10.30
N CYS A 402 3.62 -12.94 9.91
CA CYS A 402 4.94 -13.03 9.29
C CYS A 402 4.81 -13.59 7.87
N THR A 403 5.66 -13.10 6.96
CA THR A 403 5.65 -13.52 5.56
C THR A 403 7.07 -13.80 5.07
N ARG A 404 7.22 -14.76 4.14
CA ARG A 404 8.48 -15.16 3.54
C ARG A 404 8.30 -15.50 2.07
N GLY A 405 9.28 -15.23 1.23
CA GLY A 405 9.28 -15.60 -0.18
C GLY A 405 9.88 -14.53 -1.07
N TYR A 406 9.65 -14.67 -2.38
CA TYR A 406 10.23 -13.78 -3.40
C TYR A 406 9.88 -12.30 -3.20
N SER A 407 8.76 -12.02 -2.55
CA SER A 407 8.24 -10.66 -2.37
C SER A 407 8.93 -9.87 -1.24
N VAL A 408 9.67 -10.53 -0.34
CA VAL A 408 10.37 -9.85 0.75
C VAL A 408 11.51 -9.00 0.20
N MET A 409 11.63 -7.76 0.66
CA MET A 409 12.65 -6.80 0.24
C MET A 409 14.08 -7.33 0.43
N LEU A 410 15.03 -6.72 -0.28
CA LEU A 410 16.46 -7.00 -0.07
C LEU A 410 16.97 -6.52 1.30
N GLY A 411 16.30 -5.53 1.88
CA GLY A 411 16.62 -4.92 3.16
C GLY A 411 16.35 -3.40 3.15
N TYR A 412 16.61 -2.73 4.25
CA TYR A 412 16.59 -1.27 4.32
C TYR A 412 17.93 -0.72 3.82
N TRP A 413 17.87 0.24 2.89
CA TRP A 413 19.04 0.84 2.26
C TRP A 413 20.02 1.40 3.30
N ASP A 414 21.25 0.88 3.30
CA ASP A 414 22.34 1.25 4.20
C ASP A 414 21.96 1.20 5.71
N GLN A 415 21.05 0.26 6.08
CA GLN A 415 20.60 0.05 7.45
C GLN A 415 20.53 -1.45 7.78
N PRO A 416 21.69 -2.16 7.86
CA PRO A 416 21.72 -3.61 8.10
C PRO A 416 21.10 -4.01 9.44
N ASP A 417 21.30 -3.22 10.51
CA ASP A 417 20.72 -3.50 11.82
C ASP A 417 19.19 -3.46 11.78
N LYS A 418 18.62 -2.45 11.09
CA LYS A 418 17.17 -2.36 10.91
C LYS A 418 16.61 -3.46 10.02
N THR A 419 17.41 -3.94 9.09
CA THR A 419 17.05 -5.10 8.26
C THR A 419 16.99 -6.36 9.10
N ALA A 420 17.99 -6.60 9.96
CA ALA A 420 18.03 -7.75 10.87
C ALA A 420 16.93 -7.71 11.95
N GLU A 421 16.47 -6.51 12.37
CA GLU A 421 15.30 -6.36 13.25
C GLU A 421 13.98 -6.75 12.55
N ALA A 422 13.89 -6.58 11.22
CA ALA A 422 12.66 -6.79 10.46
C ALA A 422 12.59 -8.16 9.79
N ILE A 423 13.72 -8.73 9.38
CA ILE A 423 13.82 -10.02 8.71
C ILE A 423 14.70 -10.94 9.55
N ASP A 424 14.14 -12.04 10.04
CA ASP A 424 14.86 -13.00 10.87
C ASP A 424 15.85 -13.87 10.05
N ALA A 425 16.65 -14.67 10.75
CA ALA A 425 17.67 -15.54 10.14
C ALA A 425 17.08 -16.63 9.21
N GLU A 426 15.78 -16.94 9.33
CA GLU A 426 15.05 -17.87 8.48
C GLU A 426 14.41 -17.20 7.27
N GLY A 427 14.56 -15.87 7.14
CA GLY A 427 14.00 -15.06 6.06
C GLY A 427 12.54 -14.66 6.25
N TRP A 428 11.99 -14.77 7.45
CA TRP A 428 10.66 -14.27 7.77
C TRP A 428 10.69 -12.76 8.01
N MET A 429 9.86 -12.06 7.26
CA MET A 429 9.56 -10.64 7.50
C MET A 429 8.52 -10.53 8.60
N HIS A 430 8.88 -9.86 9.69
CA HIS A 430 8.03 -9.51 10.82
C HIS A 430 7.29 -8.20 10.51
N THR A 431 5.96 -8.26 10.35
CA THR A 431 5.20 -7.09 9.87
C THR A 431 4.81 -6.11 10.99
N GLY A 432 4.81 -6.57 12.23
CA GLY A 432 4.26 -5.84 13.37
C GLY A 432 2.73 -5.72 13.34
N ASP A 433 2.06 -6.38 12.39
CA ASP A 433 0.61 -6.44 12.29
C ASP A 433 0.09 -7.70 12.95
N LEU A 434 -1.00 -7.59 13.72
CA LEU A 434 -1.68 -8.70 14.36
C LEU A 434 -2.73 -9.29 13.42
N ALA A 435 -2.76 -10.61 13.34
CA ALA A 435 -3.69 -11.33 12.48
C ALA A 435 -4.18 -12.64 13.09
N VAL A 436 -5.26 -13.14 12.53
CA VAL A 436 -5.80 -14.48 12.79
C VAL A 436 -5.96 -15.21 11.46
N MET A 437 -5.52 -16.47 11.40
CA MET A 437 -5.76 -17.35 10.25
C MET A 437 -6.89 -18.32 10.60
N ASP A 438 -7.89 -18.42 9.75
CA ASP A 438 -8.99 -19.36 9.94
C ASP A 438 -8.65 -20.78 9.44
N ALA A 439 -9.59 -21.70 9.59
CA ALA A 439 -9.42 -23.11 9.19
C ALA A 439 -9.17 -23.28 7.69
N ASP A 440 -9.66 -22.36 6.86
CA ASP A 440 -9.55 -22.41 5.38
C ASP A 440 -8.34 -21.61 4.85
N GLY A 441 -7.51 -21.03 5.75
CA GLY A 441 -6.31 -20.25 5.40
C GLY A 441 -6.58 -18.78 5.07
N TYR A 442 -7.81 -18.28 5.28
CA TYR A 442 -8.08 -16.85 5.18
C TYR A 442 -7.53 -16.10 6.38
N VAL A 443 -6.98 -14.95 6.11
CA VAL A 443 -6.35 -14.10 7.12
C VAL A 443 -7.21 -12.89 7.42
N ASN A 444 -7.34 -12.58 8.70
CA ASN A 444 -7.96 -11.35 9.21
C ASN A 444 -6.90 -10.54 9.96
N ILE A 445 -6.67 -9.30 9.51
CA ILE A 445 -5.81 -8.36 10.24
C ILE A 445 -6.65 -7.73 11.34
N THR A 446 -6.25 -7.95 12.58
CA THR A 446 -6.97 -7.47 13.76
C THR A 446 -6.43 -6.13 14.29
N GLY A 447 -5.23 -5.73 13.85
CA GLY A 447 -4.63 -4.45 14.23
C GLY A 447 -3.13 -4.44 14.07
N ARG A 448 -2.48 -3.49 14.75
CA ARG A 448 -1.03 -3.47 14.90
C ARG A 448 -0.64 -3.76 16.32
N ILE A 449 0.48 -4.43 16.52
CA ILE A 449 1.03 -4.67 17.87
C ILE A 449 1.16 -3.34 18.63
N LYS A 450 1.64 -2.29 17.97
CA LYS A 450 1.80 -0.94 18.55
C LYS A 450 0.50 -0.14 18.71
N ASP A 451 -0.59 -0.55 18.08
CA ASP A 451 -1.89 0.13 18.15
C ASP A 451 -2.90 -0.60 19.05
N MET A 452 -2.59 -1.82 19.44
CA MET A 452 -3.37 -2.56 20.42
C MET A 452 -3.39 -1.80 21.75
N LEU A 453 -4.58 -1.64 22.31
CA LEU A 453 -4.75 -1.04 23.62
C LEU A 453 -4.73 -2.13 24.70
N ILE A 454 -4.10 -1.83 25.82
CA ILE A 454 -4.14 -2.69 27.01
C ILE A 454 -4.94 -1.95 28.08
N ARG A 455 -6.19 -2.38 28.25
CA ARG A 455 -7.10 -1.78 29.22
C ARG A 455 -7.39 -2.75 30.37
N GLY A 456 -6.83 -2.47 31.54
CA GLY A 456 -7.04 -3.31 32.73
C GLY A 456 -6.56 -4.76 32.56
N GLY A 457 -5.54 -5.00 31.72
CA GLY A 457 -5.00 -6.32 31.40
C GLY A 457 -5.66 -7.00 30.20
N GLU A 458 -6.72 -6.40 29.63
CA GLU A 458 -7.39 -6.92 28.43
C GLU A 458 -6.82 -6.29 27.16
N ASN A 459 -6.50 -7.11 26.17
CA ASN A 459 -6.08 -6.67 24.85
C ASN A 459 -7.30 -6.22 24.04
N ILE A 460 -7.31 -4.97 23.60
CA ILE A 460 -8.38 -4.38 22.80
C ILE A 460 -7.83 -4.01 21.43
N TYR A 461 -8.48 -4.51 20.40
CA TYR A 461 -8.13 -4.26 19.03
C TYR A 461 -9.01 -3.12 18.47
N PRO A 462 -8.47 -1.95 18.15
CA PRO A 462 -9.22 -0.80 17.65
C PRO A 462 -10.18 -1.15 16.51
N ARG A 463 -9.74 -2.01 15.58
CA ARG A 463 -10.52 -2.38 14.41
C ARG A 463 -11.87 -3.02 14.74
N GLU A 464 -11.93 -3.84 15.77
CA GLU A 464 -13.19 -4.48 16.19
C GLU A 464 -14.25 -3.43 16.56
N ILE A 465 -13.81 -2.37 17.23
CA ILE A 465 -14.69 -1.27 17.65
C ILE A 465 -15.03 -0.39 16.44
N GLU A 466 -14.07 -0.13 15.57
CA GLU A 466 -14.25 0.64 14.33
C GLU A 466 -15.30 -0.05 13.44
N GLU A 467 -15.14 -1.34 13.14
CA GLU A 467 -16.10 -2.12 12.33
C GLU A 467 -17.50 -2.10 12.93
N PHE A 468 -17.61 -2.22 14.24
CA PHE A 468 -18.90 -2.13 14.91
C PHE A 468 -19.54 -0.75 14.76
N LEU A 469 -18.77 0.33 14.98
CA LEU A 469 -19.28 1.70 14.89
C LEU A 469 -19.61 2.10 13.44
N PHE A 470 -18.95 1.53 12.43
CA PHE A 470 -19.34 1.70 11.02
C PHE A 470 -20.76 1.23 10.71
N THR A 471 -21.34 0.34 11.53
CA THR A 471 -22.74 -0.11 11.37
C THR A 471 -23.77 0.92 11.87
N HIS A 472 -23.32 2.00 12.52
CA HIS A 472 -24.21 3.07 12.94
C HIS A 472 -24.68 3.91 11.74
N PRO A 473 -25.98 4.19 11.56
CA PRO A 473 -26.51 4.85 10.37
C PRO A 473 -25.92 6.24 10.12
N ASP A 474 -25.56 6.98 11.16
CA ASP A 474 -25.04 8.33 11.08
C ASP A 474 -23.51 8.41 10.95
N VAL A 475 -22.80 7.29 11.08
CA VAL A 475 -21.33 7.26 10.98
C VAL A 475 -20.90 7.12 9.52
N LEU A 476 -20.09 8.06 9.05
CA LEU A 476 -19.44 8.02 7.74
C LEU A 476 -18.08 7.30 7.81
N ASP A 477 -17.28 7.63 8.85
CA ASP A 477 -15.97 7.03 9.09
C ASP A 477 -15.64 7.11 10.59
N VAL A 478 -14.85 6.16 11.09
CA VAL A 478 -14.47 6.09 12.51
C VAL A 478 -13.08 5.52 12.69
N GLN A 479 -12.35 6.11 13.63
CA GLN A 479 -11.02 5.66 14.02
C GLN A 479 -10.91 5.60 15.54
N VAL A 480 -10.31 4.54 16.06
CA VAL A 480 -10.18 4.30 17.50
C VAL A 480 -8.71 4.32 17.91
N VAL A 481 -8.44 5.02 19.01
CA VAL A 481 -7.11 5.13 19.62
C VAL A 481 -7.17 4.95 21.12
N GLY A 482 -6.05 4.51 21.72
CA GLY A 482 -5.85 4.51 23.16
C GLY A 482 -5.41 5.87 23.66
N VAL A 483 -5.91 6.24 24.84
CA VAL A 483 -5.44 7.39 25.60
C VAL A 483 -5.02 6.93 27.01
N PRO A 484 -4.02 7.57 27.66
CA PRO A 484 -3.58 7.17 28.99
C PRO A 484 -4.73 7.23 30.02
N ASP A 485 -4.79 6.25 30.92
CA ASP A 485 -5.72 6.22 32.05
C ASP A 485 -5.02 5.73 33.32
N ALA A 486 -5.23 6.45 34.43
CA ALA A 486 -4.56 6.16 35.71
C ALA A 486 -4.96 4.81 36.33
N ARG A 487 -6.19 4.34 36.04
CA ARG A 487 -6.74 3.11 36.62
C ARG A 487 -6.52 1.88 35.75
N TYR A 488 -6.73 2.03 34.45
CA TYR A 488 -6.75 0.91 33.51
C TYR A 488 -5.51 0.86 32.59
N GLY A 489 -4.58 1.82 32.75
CA GLY A 489 -3.43 1.98 31.87
C GLY A 489 -3.81 2.74 30.59
N GLU A 490 -4.82 2.25 29.86
CA GLU A 490 -5.39 2.93 28.70
C GLU A 490 -6.91 2.94 28.73
N GLU A 491 -7.50 3.94 28.09
CA GLU A 491 -8.91 4.07 27.80
C GLU A 491 -9.15 4.27 26.30
N ILE A 492 -10.34 3.96 25.85
CA ILE A 492 -10.72 3.97 24.45
C ILE A 492 -11.29 5.33 24.09
N MET A 493 -10.75 5.93 23.02
CA MET A 493 -11.29 7.13 22.39
C MET A 493 -11.65 6.86 20.94
N ALA A 494 -12.91 7.10 20.56
CA ALA A 494 -13.39 7.03 19.19
C ALA A 494 -13.44 8.44 18.58
N TRP A 495 -12.80 8.61 17.42
CA TRP A 495 -12.94 9.77 16.56
C TRP A 495 -13.92 9.39 15.45
N ILE A 496 -15.00 10.16 15.30
CA ILE A 496 -16.12 9.83 14.42
C ILE A 496 -16.34 10.98 13.44
N LYS A 497 -16.42 10.63 12.16
CA LYS A 497 -16.88 11.50 11.09
C LYS A 497 -18.32 11.14 10.77
N LEU A 498 -19.20 12.11 10.84
CA LEU A 498 -20.63 11.91 10.61
C LEU A 498 -21.00 12.06 9.14
N ARG A 499 -22.10 11.42 8.75
CA ARG A 499 -22.71 11.64 7.43
C ARG A 499 -23.28 13.06 7.35
N PRO A 500 -23.32 13.66 6.14
CA PRO A 500 -23.97 14.96 5.94
C PRO A 500 -25.41 14.96 6.44
N GLY A 501 -25.75 15.94 7.29
CA GLY A 501 -27.10 16.08 7.85
C GLY A 501 -27.43 15.19 9.04
N ALA A 502 -26.51 14.34 9.50
CA ALA A 502 -26.68 13.58 10.72
C ALA A 502 -26.66 14.49 11.96
N ALA A 503 -27.37 14.10 13.01
CA ALA A 503 -27.30 14.76 14.31
C ALA A 503 -25.95 14.45 14.98
N GLU A 504 -25.45 15.37 15.80
CA GLU A 504 -24.22 15.17 16.56
C GLU A 504 -24.39 13.99 17.53
N LEU A 505 -23.48 13.03 17.48
CA LEU A 505 -23.45 11.88 18.37
C LEU A 505 -22.69 12.22 19.65
N THR A 506 -23.32 12.01 20.79
CA THR A 506 -22.69 12.13 22.10
C THR A 506 -22.03 10.81 22.54
N VAL A 507 -21.22 10.87 23.59
CA VAL A 507 -20.67 9.66 24.25
C VAL A 507 -21.79 8.71 24.69
N ASP A 508 -22.91 9.26 25.18
CA ASP A 508 -24.02 8.44 25.68
C ASP A 508 -24.80 7.78 24.54
N ASP A 509 -24.90 8.41 23.36
CA ASP A 509 -25.48 7.81 22.17
C ASP A 509 -24.65 6.60 21.71
N VAL A 510 -23.32 6.78 21.59
CA VAL A 510 -22.39 5.69 21.24
C VAL A 510 -22.45 4.57 22.28
N ARG A 511 -22.49 4.90 23.56
CA ARG A 511 -22.61 3.91 24.64
C ARG A 511 -23.94 3.15 24.53
N THR A 512 -25.05 3.84 24.31
CA THR A 512 -26.38 3.23 24.13
C THR A 512 -26.38 2.29 22.94
N PHE A 513 -25.82 2.72 21.81
CA PHE A 513 -25.70 1.90 20.60
C PHE A 513 -24.85 0.63 20.84
N ALA A 514 -23.79 0.73 21.64
CA ALA A 514 -22.85 -0.37 21.90
C ALA A 514 -23.29 -1.31 23.03
N THR A 515 -24.14 -0.85 23.96
CA THR A 515 -24.56 -1.66 25.13
C THR A 515 -25.33 -2.91 24.69
N GLY A 516 -24.89 -4.06 25.20
CA GLY A 516 -25.46 -5.37 24.85
C GLY A 516 -25.00 -5.92 23.49
N ARG A 517 -24.19 -5.16 22.75
CA ARG A 517 -23.66 -5.56 21.44
C ARG A 517 -22.14 -5.71 21.47
N LEU A 518 -21.43 -4.84 22.20
CA LEU A 518 -20.01 -4.98 22.50
C LEU A 518 -19.79 -5.34 23.96
N ALA A 519 -18.70 -6.04 24.26
CA ALA A 519 -18.25 -6.25 25.62
C ALA A 519 -18.02 -4.88 26.29
N HIS A 520 -18.45 -4.76 27.57
CA HIS A 520 -18.43 -3.47 28.29
C HIS A 520 -17.05 -2.77 28.29
N TYR A 521 -15.97 -3.54 28.37
CA TYR A 521 -14.61 -3.00 28.36
C TYR A 521 -14.14 -2.49 27.00
N LYS A 522 -14.86 -2.78 25.90
CA LYS A 522 -14.61 -2.31 24.54
C LYS A 522 -15.42 -1.07 24.17
N ILE A 523 -16.35 -0.62 25.00
CA ILE A 523 -17.16 0.55 24.71
C ILE A 523 -16.31 1.82 24.88
N PRO A 524 -16.23 2.71 23.88
CA PRO A 524 -15.48 3.95 23.97
C PRO A 524 -15.93 4.81 25.15
N ARG A 525 -14.96 5.24 25.95
CA ARG A 525 -15.20 6.20 27.04
C ARG A 525 -15.25 7.62 26.54
N TYR A 526 -14.48 7.90 25.49
CA TYR A 526 -14.37 9.22 24.89
C TYR A 526 -14.80 9.17 23.43
N VAL A 527 -15.54 10.19 23.01
CA VAL A 527 -15.98 10.35 21.62
C VAL A 527 -15.60 11.77 21.18
N ARG A 528 -15.08 11.88 19.96
CA ARG A 528 -14.79 13.16 19.30
C ARG A 528 -15.38 13.15 17.90
N ILE A 529 -16.27 14.09 17.63
CA ILE A 529 -16.76 14.33 16.28
C ILE A 529 -15.76 15.21 15.55
N VAL A 530 -15.43 14.84 14.31
CA VAL A 530 -14.45 15.52 13.47
C VAL A 530 -14.96 15.64 12.03
N GLU A 531 -14.50 16.66 11.34
CA GLU A 531 -14.74 16.81 9.91
C GLU A 531 -13.72 15.98 9.11
N GLU A 532 -12.46 15.91 9.60
CA GLU A 532 -11.38 15.17 8.95
C GLU A 532 -10.46 14.52 10.00
N PHE A 533 -9.87 13.38 9.62
CA PHE A 533 -8.80 12.75 10.39
C PHE A 533 -7.43 13.31 9.98
N PRO A 534 -6.42 13.30 10.86
CA PRO A 534 -5.04 13.47 10.45
C PRO A 534 -4.63 12.37 9.48
N MET A 535 -4.32 12.73 8.23
CA MET A 535 -4.01 11.77 7.17
C MET A 535 -2.56 11.87 6.70
N THR A 536 -2.03 10.77 6.19
CA THR A 536 -0.84 10.79 5.34
C THR A 536 -1.23 11.17 3.92
N VAL A 537 -0.25 11.54 3.09
CA VAL A 537 -0.48 11.86 1.67
C VAL A 537 -0.97 10.63 0.87
N SER A 538 -0.61 9.45 1.33
CA SER A 538 -1.10 8.18 0.76
C SER A 538 -2.51 7.79 1.21
N GLY A 539 -3.22 8.66 1.96
CA GLY A 539 -4.58 8.41 2.41
C GLY A 539 -4.70 7.49 3.63
N LYS A 540 -3.62 7.32 4.42
CA LYS A 540 -3.65 6.54 5.66
C LYS A 540 -3.83 7.45 6.87
N VAL A 541 -4.65 7.02 7.83
CA VAL A 541 -4.88 7.75 9.08
C VAL A 541 -3.64 7.72 9.98
N ARG A 542 -3.28 8.87 10.56
CA ARG A 542 -2.13 9.05 11.46
C ARG A 542 -2.56 8.85 12.92
N LYS A 543 -2.73 7.60 13.36
CA LYS A 543 -3.19 7.28 14.73
C LYS A 543 -2.25 7.84 15.82
N VAL A 544 -0.95 7.93 15.57
CA VAL A 544 0.01 8.55 16.49
C VAL A 544 -0.36 10.01 16.75
N GLU A 545 -0.70 10.77 15.72
CA GLU A 545 -1.14 12.17 15.85
C GLU A 545 -2.49 12.27 16.57
N MET A 546 -3.41 11.35 16.27
CA MET A 546 -4.70 11.28 16.98
C MET A 546 -4.51 11.02 18.48
N ARG A 547 -3.61 10.10 18.87
CA ARG A 547 -3.29 9.86 20.29
C ARG A 547 -2.72 11.10 20.95
N ARG A 548 -1.76 11.78 20.31
CA ARG A 548 -1.16 13.00 20.82
C ARG A 548 -2.22 14.07 21.07
N VAL A 549 -3.02 14.37 20.06
CA VAL A 549 -4.10 15.36 20.14
C VAL A 549 -5.15 14.98 21.20
N SER A 550 -5.50 13.67 21.28
CA SER A 550 -6.45 13.18 22.28
C SER A 550 -5.92 13.36 23.71
N THR A 551 -4.65 13.01 23.93
CA THR A 551 -3.98 13.15 25.23
C THR A 551 -3.94 14.61 25.68
N GLU A 552 -3.64 15.53 24.77
CA GLU A 552 -3.64 16.99 25.03
C GLU A 552 -5.05 17.50 25.35
N LEU A 553 -6.05 17.15 24.52
CA LEU A 553 -7.45 17.55 24.70
C LEU A 553 -8.03 17.12 26.04
N LEU A 554 -7.67 15.93 26.50
CA LEU A 554 -8.16 15.35 27.75
C LEU A 554 -7.31 15.77 28.97
N GLY A 555 -6.23 16.54 28.78
CA GLY A 555 -5.34 16.95 29.85
C GLY A 555 -4.56 15.80 30.50
N LEU A 556 -4.26 14.75 29.74
CA LEU A 556 -3.65 13.50 30.25
C LEU A 556 -2.12 13.47 30.05
N GLY A 557 -1.49 14.60 29.76
CA GLY A 557 -0.04 14.68 29.46
C GLY A 557 0.85 14.12 30.57
N ASP A 558 0.53 14.36 31.82
CA ASP A 558 1.30 13.86 32.98
C ASP A 558 1.26 12.34 33.11
N LEU A 559 0.12 11.72 32.75
CA LEU A 559 -0.02 10.25 32.74
C LEU A 559 0.73 9.59 31.59
N ALA A 560 0.84 10.28 30.46
CA ALA A 560 1.62 9.82 29.32
C ALA A 560 3.13 9.77 29.62
N ALA A 561 3.65 10.73 30.41
CA ALA A 561 5.06 10.80 30.79
C ALA A 561 5.49 9.64 31.71
N VAL A 562 4.58 9.10 32.53
CA VAL A 562 4.88 8.00 33.45
C VAL A 562 5.09 6.65 32.73
N ARG A 563 4.59 6.49 31.51
CA ARG A 563 4.66 5.24 30.76
C ARG A 563 5.97 5.01 29.98
N TYR A 564 6.77 6.06 29.81
CA TYR A 564 8.04 6.02 29.06
C TYR A 564 9.28 6.20 29.97
N ALA A 565 9.10 6.14 31.29
CA ALA A 565 10.15 6.03 32.29
C ALA A 565 10.23 4.60 32.82
#